data_abd71fb97b2529a5e2b9672af8d582e6
#
_entry.id   abd71fb97b2529a5e2b9672af8d582e6
#
_cell.length_a   1.000
_cell.length_b   1.000
_cell.length_c   1.000
_cell.angle_alpha   90.00
_cell.angle_beta   90.00
_cell.angle_gamma   90.00
#
_symmetry.space_group_name_H-M   'P 1'
#
loop_
_entity.id
_entity.type
_entity.pdbx_description
1 polymer ?
#
loop_
_entity_poly.entity_id
_entity_poly.type
_entity_poly.pdbx_seq_one_letter_code
_entity_poly.pdbx_strand_id
1 'polypeptide(L)'
;MQKNLRHSRAVVVAMHETPPSMEAQFRQQLEFASKHFTITSLEAFAKLWEQDSESDAVSKPLLLFTFDDGRESNYVVAAPLLEAFGGRGVFFIVPAFAEQAGTEKALAFYQTKMNPDSKPGDEEVEDWKPMSPVQIADLANRGHAIGSHTLTHARLIGLTPETLEREIGESARQLMAWTKKPVDAFAWTFGWDVIDVHAWRTIQKYHRYCFAPCAGAIHPDREHPSLLWRREIETRYTKAEYQFCYSGLVDLWWRNRRAQLRDRLRCTSAGKSKSLFVE
;
A
#
# COMPACT_ATOMS: atom_id res chain seq x y z
N MET A 1 8.65 24.25 -0.29
CA MET A 1 8.77 22.79 -0.33
C MET A 1 9.72 22.22 0.73
N GLN A 2 10.94 22.71 0.87
CA GLN A 2 11.95 22.16 1.81
C GLN A 2 11.60 22.23 3.31
N LYS A 3 10.85 23.21 3.80
CA LYS A 3 10.55 23.37 5.25
C LYS A 3 9.61 22.29 5.82
N ASN A 4 8.64 21.80 5.04
CA ASN A 4 7.67 20.79 5.53
C ASN A 4 8.21 19.35 5.45
N LEU A 5 9.23 19.10 4.59
CA LEU A 5 9.84 17.77 4.44
C LEU A 5 10.90 17.47 5.52
N ARG A 6 11.47 18.49 6.15
CA ARG A 6 12.56 18.32 7.14
C ARG A 6 12.15 17.61 8.44
N HIS A 7 10.85 17.46 8.69
CA HIS A 7 10.32 16.79 9.90
C HIS A 7 9.68 15.43 9.62
N SER A 8 9.54 15.06 8.34
CA SER A 8 8.97 13.77 7.95
C SER A 8 10.09 12.77 7.78
N ARG A 9 10.07 11.64 8.49
CA ARG A 9 11.07 10.59 8.31
C ARG A 9 10.76 9.73 7.09
N ALA A 10 9.48 9.57 6.72
CA ALA A 10 9.08 8.84 5.54
C ALA A 10 7.77 9.33 4.92
N VAL A 11 7.61 9.03 3.64
CA VAL A 11 6.38 9.17 2.85
C VAL A 11 6.07 7.82 2.23
N VAL A 12 4.80 7.42 2.21
CA VAL A 12 4.33 6.25 1.49
C VAL A 12 3.38 6.71 0.39
N VAL A 13 3.59 6.20 -0.82
CA VAL A 13 2.76 6.47 -2.00
C VAL A 13 1.91 5.26 -2.31
N ALA A 14 0.62 5.48 -2.58
CA ALA A 14 -0.29 4.50 -3.14
C ALA A 14 -0.49 4.78 -4.63
N MET A 15 -0.33 3.76 -5.46
CA MET A 15 -0.58 3.74 -6.89
C MET A 15 -1.43 2.52 -7.23
N HIS A 16 -2.19 2.60 -8.32
CA HIS A 16 -2.97 1.46 -8.80
C HIS A 16 -2.42 0.93 -10.12
N GLU A 17 -2.12 1.79 -11.06
CA GLU A 17 -1.79 1.43 -12.43
C GLU A 17 -0.45 2.02 -12.88
N THR A 18 0.27 1.23 -13.68
CA THR A 18 1.50 1.68 -14.37
C THR A 18 1.51 1.09 -15.79
N PRO A 19 0.54 1.49 -16.66
CA PRO A 19 0.42 0.88 -17.98
C PRO A 19 1.70 1.11 -18.81
N PRO A 20 2.09 0.18 -19.68
CA PRO A 20 3.27 0.33 -20.54
C PRO A 20 3.27 1.61 -21.36
N SER A 21 2.11 2.08 -21.78
CA SER A 21 1.94 3.37 -22.48
C SER A 21 2.38 4.59 -21.67
N MET A 22 2.42 4.48 -20.33
CA MET A 22 2.82 5.53 -19.39
C MET A 22 4.16 5.26 -18.68
N GLU A 23 4.98 4.34 -19.18
CA GLU A 23 6.29 4.05 -18.59
C GLU A 23 7.17 5.31 -18.47
N ALA A 24 7.17 6.15 -19.52
CA ALA A 24 7.94 7.39 -19.52
C ALA A 24 7.48 8.38 -18.43
N GLN A 25 6.19 8.49 -18.19
CA GLN A 25 5.61 9.33 -17.14
C GLN A 25 6.00 8.82 -15.76
N PHE A 26 5.91 7.51 -15.52
CA PHE A 26 6.32 6.93 -14.25
C PHE A 26 7.83 7.12 -14.01
N ARG A 27 8.66 6.94 -15.02
CA ARG A 27 10.11 7.23 -14.96
C ARG A 27 10.37 8.70 -14.56
N GLN A 28 9.65 9.67 -15.15
CA GLN A 28 9.78 11.09 -14.77
C GLN A 28 9.36 11.34 -13.32
N GLN A 29 8.32 10.66 -12.82
CA GLN A 29 7.93 10.74 -11.40
C GLN A 29 9.02 10.18 -10.48
N LEU A 30 9.66 9.06 -10.84
CA LEU A 30 10.78 8.47 -10.09
C LEU A 30 12.02 9.38 -10.12
N GLU A 31 12.35 9.98 -11.27
CA GLU A 31 13.44 10.95 -11.39
C GLU A 31 13.20 12.18 -10.49
N PHE A 32 11.97 12.68 -10.44
CA PHE A 32 11.63 13.77 -9.53
C PHE A 32 11.72 13.29 -8.07
N ALA A 33 11.14 12.16 -7.75
CA ALA A 33 11.12 11.61 -6.40
C ALA A 33 12.54 11.38 -5.85
N SER A 34 13.45 10.80 -6.64
CA SER A 34 14.83 10.50 -6.24
C SER A 34 15.67 11.74 -5.91
N LYS A 35 15.31 12.93 -6.46
CA LYS A 35 15.96 14.21 -6.11
C LYS A 35 15.61 14.67 -4.70
N HIS A 36 14.43 14.31 -4.19
CA HIS A 36 13.89 14.83 -2.93
C HIS A 36 13.81 13.79 -1.83
N PHE A 37 13.79 12.49 -2.17
CA PHE A 37 13.61 11.36 -1.27
C PHE A 37 14.65 10.28 -1.54
N THR A 38 14.85 9.40 -0.57
CA THR A 38 15.52 8.12 -0.76
C THR A 38 14.43 7.06 -1.04
N ILE A 39 14.36 6.58 -2.28
CA ILE A 39 13.44 5.49 -2.63
C ILE A 39 13.92 4.23 -1.89
N THR A 40 13.01 3.56 -1.18
CA THR A 40 13.38 2.53 -0.21
C THR A 40 12.59 1.21 -0.43
N SER A 41 12.85 0.21 0.42
CA SER A 41 12.07 -1.03 0.55
C SER A 41 11.26 -1.04 1.84
N LEU A 42 10.29 -1.96 1.96
CA LEU A 42 9.56 -2.15 3.22
C LEU A 42 10.49 -2.54 4.37
N GLU A 43 11.51 -3.37 4.11
CA GLU A 43 12.49 -3.78 5.11
C GLU A 43 13.28 -2.58 5.66
N ALA A 44 13.79 -1.72 4.77
CA ALA A 44 14.52 -0.53 5.21
C ALA A 44 13.60 0.52 5.87
N PHE A 45 12.35 0.64 5.38
CA PHE A 45 11.31 1.46 6.00
C PHE A 45 10.97 0.98 7.42
N ALA A 46 10.92 -0.33 7.64
CA ALA A 46 10.63 -0.94 8.93
C ALA A 46 11.64 -0.55 10.02
N LYS A 47 12.90 -0.34 9.64
CA LYS A 47 13.98 0.07 10.57
C LYS A 47 13.73 1.44 11.24
N LEU A 48 12.77 2.23 10.73
CA LEU A 48 12.37 3.49 11.39
C LEU A 48 11.83 3.29 12.81
N TRP A 49 11.29 2.11 13.13
CA TRP A 49 10.78 1.78 14.47
C TRP A 49 11.77 0.96 15.31
N GLU A 50 12.91 0.56 14.74
CA GLU A 50 13.91 -0.28 15.39
C GLU A 50 15.12 0.54 15.86
N GLN A 51 15.32 1.74 15.32
CA GLN A 51 16.45 2.60 15.67
C GLN A 51 16.07 3.61 16.74
N ASP A 52 16.90 3.72 17.78
CA ASP A 52 16.83 4.83 18.72
C ASP A 52 17.00 6.17 17.98
N SER A 53 16.20 7.15 18.37
CA SER A 53 15.96 8.40 17.66
C SER A 53 17.17 9.33 17.46
N GLU A 54 18.36 8.95 17.91
CA GLU A 54 19.57 9.77 17.85
C GLU A 54 20.52 9.48 16.68
N SER A 55 20.26 8.45 15.86
CA SER A 55 21.18 8.15 14.77
C SER A 55 20.83 8.93 13.50
N ASP A 56 21.73 9.82 13.18
CA ASP A 56 22.03 10.49 11.90
C ASP A 56 20.87 11.11 11.11
N ALA A 57 21.04 12.41 10.88
CA ALA A 57 20.23 13.19 9.94
C ALA A 57 20.20 12.48 8.58
N VAL A 58 19.17 11.69 8.32
CA VAL A 58 18.89 11.18 6.99
C VAL A 58 18.82 12.38 6.06
N SER A 59 19.73 12.48 5.10
CA SER A 59 19.86 13.63 4.20
C SER A 59 18.57 13.88 3.41
N LYS A 60 17.78 12.84 3.17
CA LYS A 60 16.46 12.86 2.51
C LYS A 60 15.48 11.95 3.22
N PRO A 61 14.18 12.31 3.30
CA PRO A 61 13.15 11.42 3.81
C PRO A 61 13.06 10.12 2.98
N LEU A 62 12.69 9.01 3.60
CA LEU A 62 12.42 7.76 2.91
C LEU A 62 11.13 7.87 2.07
N LEU A 63 11.11 7.23 0.92
CA LEU A 63 9.93 7.11 0.08
C LEU A 63 9.66 5.64 -0.26
N LEU A 64 8.53 5.12 0.23
CA LEU A 64 8.07 3.78 -0.05
C LEU A 64 6.94 3.83 -1.08
N PHE A 65 7.12 3.15 -2.21
CA PHE A 65 6.08 2.96 -3.20
C PHE A 65 5.24 1.73 -2.88
N THR A 66 3.93 1.88 -2.92
CA THR A 66 2.97 0.77 -2.78
C THR A 66 2.02 0.75 -3.96
N PHE A 67 1.66 -0.45 -4.41
CA PHE A 67 0.79 -0.67 -5.56
C PHE A 67 -0.37 -1.56 -5.13
N ASP A 68 -1.58 -1.10 -5.35
CA ASP A 68 -2.80 -1.80 -4.98
C ASP A 68 -3.29 -2.71 -6.12
N ASP A 69 -4.24 -3.58 -5.84
CA ASP A 69 -4.96 -4.47 -6.76
C ASP A 69 -4.18 -5.68 -7.31
N GLY A 70 -2.85 -5.62 -7.40
CA GLY A 70 -2.08 -6.72 -8.00
C GLY A 70 -2.17 -6.75 -9.52
N ARG A 71 -2.15 -5.59 -10.20
CA ARG A 71 -2.21 -5.47 -11.67
C ARG A 71 -0.90 -5.91 -12.33
N GLU A 72 -1.00 -6.58 -13.48
CA GLU A 72 0.15 -7.07 -14.24
C GLU A 72 1.08 -5.94 -14.69
N SER A 73 0.54 -4.74 -15.01
CA SER A 73 1.32 -3.57 -15.37
C SER A 73 2.36 -3.20 -14.30
N ASN A 74 2.02 -3.38 -13.02
CA ASN A 74 2.94 -3.13 -11.92
C ASN A 74 4.12 -4.11 -11.90
N TYR A 75 3.92 -5.36 -12.33
CA TYR A 75 5.01 -6.33 -12.51
C TYR A 75 5.90 -5.98 -13.69
N VAL A 76 5.28 -5.60 -14.82
CA VAL A 76 5.98 -5.39 -16.09
C VAL A 76 6.73 -4.05 -16.11
N VAL A 77 6.16 -3.00 -15.54
CA VAL A 77 6.67 -1.62 -15.61
C VAL A 77 7.19 -1.13 -14.27
N ALA A 78 6.36 -1.16 -13.21
CA ALA A 78 6.72 -0.51 -11.96
C ALA A 78 7.90 -1.19 -11.27
N ALA A 79 7.91 -2.51 -11.17
CA ALA A 79 8.95 -3.24 -10.46
C ALA A 79 10.35 -3.04 -11.09
N PRO A 80 10.55 -3.24 -12.42
CA PRO A 80 11.85 -3.00 -13.06
C PRO A 80 12.33 -1.54 -12.92
N LEU A 81 11.42 -0.58 -13.04
CA LEU A 81 11.78 0.82 -12.87
C LEU A 81 12.21 1.15 -11.44
N LEU A 82 11.47 0.69 -10.42
CA LEU A 82 11.89 0.87 -9.02
C LEU A 82 13.25 0.27 -8.75
N GLU A 83 13.53 -0.92 -9.29
CA GLU A 83 14.83 -1.58 -9.16
C GLU A 83 15.96 -0.74 -9.77
N ALA A 84 15.72 -0.16 -10.96
CA ALA A 84 16.67 0.73 -11.62
C ALA A 84 16.99 2.00 -10.79
N PHE A 85 16.05 2.44 -9.95
CA PHE A 85 16.24 3.53 -8.99
C PHE A 85 16.68 3.07 -7.59
N GLY A 86 17.06 1.80 -7.43
CA GLY A 86 17.57 1.23 -6.17
C GLY A 86 16.51 0.96 -5.10
N GLY A 87 15.23 1.08 -5.43
CA GLY A 87 14.10 0.83 -4.54
C GLY A 87 13.47 -0.54 -4.70
N ARG A 88 12.53 -0.85 -3.79
CA ARG A 88 11.63 -2.02 -3.87
C ARG A 88 10.24 -1.59 -3.42
N GLY A 89 9.21 -1.99 -4.17
CA GLY A 89 7.82 -1.67 -3.85
C GLY A 89 7.18 -2.67 -2.89
N VAL A 90 6.01 -2.29 -2.39
CA VAL A 90 5.05 -3.20 -1.76
C VAL A 90 3.89 -3.39 -2.74
N PHE A 91 3.60 -4.63 -3.11
CA PHE A 91 2.49 -4.96 -4.01
C PHE A 91 1.37 -5.60 -3.21
N PHE A 92 0.24 -4.91 -3.10
CA PHE A 92 -0.94 -5.39 -2.39
C PHE A 92 -1.81 -6.19 -3.35
N ILE A 93 -1.92 -7.47 -3.07
CA ILE A 93 -2.52 -8.47 -3.97
C ILE A 93 -3.90 -8.86 -3.47
N VAL A 94 -4.84 -9.01 -4.41
CA VAL A 94 -6.14 -9.66 -4.23
C VAL A 94 -6.02 -11.09 -4.77
N PRO A 95 -5.86 -12.12 -3.90
CA PRO A 95 -5.62 -13.48 -4.35
C PRO A 95 -6.66 -14.02 -5.33
N ALA A 96 -7.95 -13.81 -5.05
CA ALA A 96 -9.01 -14.28 -5.93
C ALA A 96 -8.96 -13.64 -7.33
N PHE A 97 -8.40 -12.43 -7.46
CA PHE A 97 -8.16 -11.79 -8.75
C PHE A 97 -6.94 -12.39 -9.44
N ALA A 98 -5.84 -12.60 -8.72
CA ALA A 98 -4.62 -13.21 -9.24
C ALA A 98 -4.86 -14.64 -9.78
N GLU A 99 -5.77 -15.41 -9.18
CA GLU A 99 -6.18 -16.73 -9.66
C GLU A 99 -6.92 -16.69 -11.02
N GLN A 100 -7.45 -15.53 -11.41
CA GLN A 100 -8.09 -15.34 -12.72
C GLN A 100 -7.08 -14.96 -13.82
N ALA A 101 -5.78 -14.85 -13.53
CA ALA A 101 -4.78 -14.46 -14.51
C ALA A 101 -4.82 -15.36 -15.75
N GLY A 102 -4.87 -14.75 -16.93
CA GLY A 102 -4.97 -15.47 -18.21
C GLY A 102 -6.34 -16.06 -18.52
N THR A 103 -7.39 -15.77 -17.73
CA THR A 103 -8.76 -16.25 -17.98
C THR A 103 -9.69 -15.13 -18.41
N GLU A 104 -10.77 -15.47 -19.14
CA GLU A 104 -11.82 -14.52 -19.51
C GLU A 104 -12.60 -13.97 -18.29
N LYS A 105 -12.53 -14.66 -17.14
CA LYS A 105 -13.20 -14.26 -15.92
C LYS A 105 -12.53 -13.07 -15.22
N ALA A 106 -11.27 -12.78 -15.52
CA ALA A 106 -10.51 -11.71 -14.88
C ALA A 106 -11.15 -10.34 -15.09
N LEU A 107 -11.60 -10.02 -16.31
CA LEU A 107 -12.28 -8.76 -16.60
C LEU A 107 -13.60 -8.63 -15.82
N ALA A 108 -14.41 -9.67 -15.79
CA ALA A 108 -15.67 -9.68 -15.04
C ALA A 108 -15.43 -9.53 -13.52
N PHE A 109 -14.35 -10.15 -12.98
CA PHE A 109 -13.95 -9.96 -11.60
C PHE A 109 -13.57 -8.49 -11.32
N TYR A 110 -12.73 -7.92 -12.18
CA TYR A 110 -12.31 -6.53 -12.06
C TYR A 110 -13.52 -5.59 -12.02
N GLN A 111 -14.40 -5.66 -13.02
CA GLN A 111 -15.58 -4.81 -13.12
C GLN A 111 -16.56 -4.98 -11.96
N THR A 112 -16.75 -6.19 -11.44
CA THR A 112 -17.77 -6.44 -10.40
C THR A 112 -17.25 -6.29 -8.97
N LYS A 113 -15.95 -6.48 -8.72
CA LYS A 113 -15.38 -6.53 -7.37
C LYS A 113 -14.45 -5.35 -7.09
N MET A 114 -13.63 -4.96 -8.05
CA MET A 114 -12.58 -3.96 -7.83
C MET A 114 -13.02 -2.58 -8.28
N ASN A 115 -13.75 -2.48 -9.37
CA ASN A 115 -14.28 -1.23 -9.91
C ASN A 115 -15.78 -1.29 -10.21
N PRO A 116 -16.64 -1.55 -9.20
CA PRO A 116 -18.08 -1.76 -9.40
C PRO A 116 -18.83 -0.51 -9.88
N ASP A 117 -18.24 0.67 -9.72
CA ASP A 117 -18.84 1.94 -10.11
C ASP A 117 -18.40 2.41 -11.51
N SER A 118 -17.49 1.66 -12.19
CA SER A 118 -17.04 1.98 -13.53
C SER A 118 -18.15 1.75 -14.56
N LYS A 119 -18.17 2.60 -15.59
CA LYS A 119 -19.05 2.43 -16.73
C LYS A 119 -18.37 1.59 -17.81
N PRO A 120 -19.13 0.79 -18.57
CA PRO A 120 -18.57 0.11 -19.73
C PRO A 120 -17.93 1.13 -20.68
N GLY A 121 -16.65 0.96 -20.99
CA GLY A 121 -15.87 1.85 -21.85
C GLY A 121 -14.97 2.86 -21.13
N ASP A 122 -15.03 2.98 -19.81
CA ASP A 122 -14.15 3.84 -19.03
C ASP A 122 -12.74 3.22 -18.83
N GLU A 123 -12.51 2.01 -19.31
CA GLU A 123 -11.29 1.24 -19.06
C GLU A 123 -10.41 1.20 -20.31
N GLU A 124 -9.19 1.66 -20.19
CA GLU A 124 -8.13 1.20 -21.08
C GLU A 124 -7.91 -0.29 -20.80
N VAL A 125 -8.34 -1.12 -21.73
CA VAL A 125 -8.43 -2.59 -21.63
C VAL A 125 -7.10 -3.26 -21.25
N GLU A 126 -5.98 -2.55 -21.38
CA GLU A 126 -4.64 -3.11 -21.13
C GLU A 126 -4.25 -3.19 -19.64
N ASP A 127 -4.85 -2.41 -18.76
CA ASP A 127 -4.33 -2.23 -17.40
C ASP A 127 -5.13 -2.95 -16.28
N TRP A 128 -6.22 -3.63 -16.64
CA TRP A 128 -7.01 -4.41 -15.67
C TRP A 128 -6.47 -5.83 -15.40
N LYS A 129 -5.50 -6.32 -16.19
CA LYS A 129 -5.02 -7.71 -16.07
C LYS A 129 -4.35 -7.96 -14.72
N PRO A 130 -4.70 -9.07 -14.03
CA PRO A 130 -4.04 -9.43 -12.79
C PRO A 130 -2.66 -10.05 -13.02
N MET A 131 -1.76 -9.83 -12.07
CA MET A 131 -0.57 -10.67 -11.94
C MET A 131 -0.96 -12.11 -11.68
N SER A 132 -0.22 -13.04 -12.28
CA SER A 132 -0.31 -14.45 -11.93
C SER A 132 0.40 -14.76 -10.61
N PRO A 133 0.05 -15.88 -9.92
CA PRO A 133 0.79 -16.32 -8.74
C PRO A 133 2.31 -16.51 -8.98
N VAL A 134 2.71 -16.87 -10.20
CA VAL A 134 4.13 -16.99 -10.58
C VAL A 134 4.84 -15.63 -10.60
N GLN A 135 4.21 -14.62 -11.18
CA GLN A 135 4.73 -13.24 -11.19
C GLN A 135 4.83 -12.67 -9.78
N ILE A 136 3.84 -12.95 -8.92
CA ILE A 136 3.83 -12.54 -7.51
C ILE A 136 5.00 -13.19 -6.75
N ALA A 137 5.24 -14.48 -6.94
CA ALA A 137 6.38 -15.17 -6.34
C ALA A 137 7.72 -14.63 -6.86
N ASP A 138 7.81 -14.28 -8.13
CA ASP A 138 9.00 -13.66 -8.73
C ASP A 138 9.29 -12.29 -8.10
N LEU A 139 8.28 -11.40 -7.95
CA LEU A 139 8.45 -10.12 -7.24
C LEU A 139 9.02 -10.31 -5.84
N ALA A 140 8.47 -11.28 -5.08
CA ALA A 140 8.97 -11.59 -3.76
C ALA A 140 10.43 -12.05 -3.78
N ASN A 141 10.84 -12.86 -4.77
CA ASN A 141 12.23 -13.33 -4.94
C ASN A 141 13.19 -12.21 -5.32
N ARG A 142 12.72 -11.20 -6.06
CA ARG A 142 13.46 -9.99 -6.42
C ARG A 142 13.56 -8.97 -5.28
N GLY A 143 13.00 -9.29 -4.09
CA GLY A 143 13.10 -8.46 -2.89
C GLY A 143 12.01 -7.40 -2.73
N HIS A 144 10.97 -7.44 -3.56
CA HIS A 144 9.75 -6.66 -3.32
C HIS A 144 8.94 -7.29 -2.19
N ALA A 145 8.21 -6.48 -1.43
CA ALA A 145 7.27 -6.99 -0.44
C ALA A 145 5.93 -7.29 -1.10
N ILE A 146 5.34 -8.43 -0.72
CA ILE A 146 3.97 -8.76 -1.07
C ILE A 146 3.10 -8.49 0.13
N GLY A 147 2.02 -7.74 -0.07
CA GLY A 147 1.01 -7.40 0.93
C GLY A 147 -0.36 -7.97 0.56
N SER A 148 -1.24 -8.06 1.54
CA SER A 148 -2.63 -8.47 1.35
C SER A 148 -3.52 -7.27 1.05
N HIS A 149 -4.44 -7.44 0.09
CA HIS A 149 -5.51 -6.48 -0.22
C HIS A 149 -6.88 -7.12 -0.12
N THR A 150 -7.11 -7.90 0.95
CA THR A 150 -8.21 -8.84 1.16
C THR A 150 -8.23 -10.00 0.15
N LEU A 151 -9.01 -11.03 0.42
CA LEU A 151 -9.10 -12.20 -0.46
C LEU A 151 -9.82 -11.87 -1.78
N THR A 152 -10.92 -11.10 -1.70
CA THR A 152 -11.82 -10.84 -2.83
C THR A 152 -12.06 -9.36 -3.12
N HIS A 153 -11.19 -8.45 -2.61
CA HIS A 153 -11.37 -6.99 -2.65
C HIS A 153 -12.63 -6.55 -1.89
N ALA A 154 -12.91 -7.16 -0.73
CA ALA A 154 -14.12 -6.89 0.04
C ALA A 154 -14.06 -5.56 0.80
N ARG A 155 -15.22 -4.88 0.92
CA ARG A 155 -15.41 -3.81 1.91
C ARG A 155 -15.52 -4.44 3.29
N LEU A 156 -14.59 -4.16 4.20
CA LEU A 156 -14.48 -4.86 5.48
C LEU A 156 -15.43 -4.35 6.58
N ILE A 157 -16.14 -3.24 6.33
CA ILE A 157 -17.07 -2.67 7.31
C ILE A 157 -18.32 -3.56 7.48
N GLY A 158 -18.71 -3.82 8.73
CA GLY A 158 -19.94 -4.55 9.07
C GLY A 158 -19.92 -6.04 8.75
N LEU A 159 -18.74 -6.61 8.42
CA LEU A 159 -18.61 -8.05 8.19
C LEU A 159 -18.59 -8.84 9.51
N THR A 160 -19.07 -10.09 9.43
CA THR A 160 -18.99 -11.02 10.57
C THR A 160 -17.53 -11.42 10.86
N PRO A 161 -17.20 -11.83 12.09
CA PRO A 161 -15.86 -12.30 12.44
C PRO A 161 -15.34 -13.41 11.50
N GLU A 162 -16.20 -14.34 11.10
CA GLU A 162 -15.86 -15.44 10.20
C GLU A 162 -15.55 -14.95 8.80
N THR A 163 -16.29 -13.94 8.31
CA THR A 163 -16.03 -13.31 7.01
C THR A 163 -14.75 -12.50 7.04
N LEU A 164 -14.50 -11.76 8.13
CA LEU A 164 -13.23 -11.03 8.32
C LEU A 164 -12.03 -11.98 8.35
N GLU A 165 -12.16 -13.11 9.07
CA GLU A 165 -11.12 -14.13 9.13
C GLU A 165 -10.84 -14.74 7.74
N ARG A 166 -11.87 -14.95 6.94
CA ARG A 166 -11.71 -15.42 5.56
C ARG A 166 -11.04 -14.36 4.69
N GLU A 167 -11.54 -13.13 4.66
CA GLU A 167 -11.03 -12.08 3.77
C GLU A 167 -9.59 -11.66 4.10
N ILE A 168 -9.21 -11.71 5.36
CA ILE A 168 -7.89 -11.26 5.85
C ILE A 168 -6.95 -12.46 6.04
N GLY A 169 -7.37 -13.46 6.79
CA GLY A 169 -6.52 -14.59 7.16
C GLY A 169 -6.26 -15.56 6.01
N GLU A 170 -7.26 -15.88 5.18
CA GLU A 170 -7.03 -16.74 4.01
C GLU A 170 -6.20 -16.04 2.96
N SER A 171 -6.42 -14.72 2.74
CA SER A 171 -5.56 -13.92 1.87
C SER A 171 -4.10 -14.02 2.29
N ALA A 172 -3.80 -13.80 3.57
CA ALA A 172 -2.43 -13.90 4.09
C ALA A 172 -1.84 -15.29 3.86
N ARG A 173 -2.58 -16.36 4.21
CA ARG A 173 -2.13 -17.75 4.05
C ARG A 173 -1.85 -18.11 2.58
N GLN A 174 -2.73 -17.69 1.68
CA GLN A 174 -2.59 -17.96 0.25
C GLN A 174 -1.37 -17.25 -0.35
N LEU A 175 -1.16 -15.98 -0.03
CA LEU A 175 0.02 -15.23 -0.48
C LEU A 175 1.32 -15.80 0.10
N MET A 176 1.32 -16.20 1.38
CA MET A 176 2.47 -16.91 1.97
C MET A 176 2.74 -18.25 1.29
N ALA A 177 1.69 -18.99 0.89
CA ALA A 177 1.84 -20.24 0.16
C ALA A 177 2.47 -20.05 -1.23
N TRP A 178 2.17 -18.95 -1.94
CA TRP A 178 2.76 -18.63 -3.24
C TRP A 178 4.20 -18.12 -3.12
N THR A 179 4.44 -17.19 -2.21
CA THR A 179 5.73 -16.48 -2.10
C THR A 179 6.78 -17.22 -1.28
N LYS A 180 6.35 -18.11 -0.38
CA LYS A 180 7.19 -18.75 0.66
C LYS A 180 7.87 -17.74 1.59
N LYS A 181 7.29 -16.54 1.72
CA LYS A 181 7.78 -15.43 2.55
C LYS A 181 6.66 -14.89 3.44
N PRO A 182 6.99 -14.20 4.55
CA PRO A 182 6.00 -13.49 5.36
C PRO A 182 5.24 -12.45 4.54
N VAL A 183 3.96 -12.27 4.86
CA VAL A 183 3.09 -11.24 4.28
C VAL A 183 2.71 -10.26 5.38
N ASP A 184 3.67 -9.39 5.74
CA ASP A 184 3.57 -8.51 6.92
C ASP A 184 2.80 -7.21 6.64
N ALA A 185 2.43 -6.95 5.40
CA ALA A 185 1.77 -5.72 4.98
C ALA A 185 0.33 -5.96 4.54
N PHE A 186 -0.55 -5.02 4.90
CA PHE A 186 -1.95 -4.97 4.50
C PHE A 186 -2.31 -3.56 4.02
N ALA A 187 -3.05 -3.43 2.92
CA ALA A 187 -3.70 -2.20 2.53
C ALA A 187 -5.22 -2.33 2.59
N TRP A 188 -5.87 -1.30 3.14
CA TRP A 188 -7.33 -1.21 3.11
C TRP A 188 -7.82 -1.04 1.69
N THR A 189 -8.86 -1.80 1.35
CA THR A 189 -9.65 -1.62 0.12
C THR A 189 -10.54 -0.41 0.25
N PHE A 190 -10.83 0.27 -0.86
CA PHE A 190 -11.73 1.44 -0.92
C PHE A 190 -11.27 2.62 -0.05
N GLY A 191 -12.21 3.46 0.39
CA GLY A 191 -11.94 4.71 1.09
C GLY A 191 -11.72 4.58 2.59
N TRP A 192 -11.40 5.69 3.24
CA TRP A 192 -11.13 5.79 4.67
C TRP A 192 -12.38 5.54 5.55
N ASP A 193 -13.57 5.75 5.01
CA ASP A 193 -14.87 5.61 5.67
C ASP A 193 -15.23 4.14 5.97
N VAL A 194 -14.64 3.21 5.22
CA VAL A 194 -14.86 1.77 5.41
C VAL A 194 -13.91 1.13 6.44
N ILE A 195 -13.02 1.91 7.06
CA ILE A 195 -12.11 1.39 8.09
C ILE A 195 -12.90 1.07 9.36
N ASP A 196 -12.96 -0.22 9.69
CA ASP A 196 -13.69 -0.78 10.82
C ASP A 196 -12.74 -1.31 11.89
N VAL A 197 -13.13 -1.19 13.17
CA VAL A 197 -12.29 -1.59 14.29
C VAL A 197 -12.15 -3.11 14.44
N HIS A 198 -13.19 -3.88 14.12
CA HIS A 198 -13.13 -5.34 14.20
C HIS A 198 -12.24 -5.88 13.08
N ALA A 199 -12.38 -5.32 11.88
CA ALA A 199 -11.49 -5.60 10.76
C ALA A 199 -10.03 -5.24 11.11
N TRP A 200 -9.78 -4.05 11.68
CA TRP A 200 -8.44 -3.62 12.08
C TRP A 200 -7.79 -4.57 13.10
N ARG A 201 -8.55 -5.04 14.09
CA ARG A 201 -8.05 -6.04 15.05
C ARG A 201 -7.75 -7.40 14.39
N THR A 202 -8.55 -7.78 13.41
CA THR A 202 -8.30 -9.02 12.65
C THR A 202 -7.07 -8.88 11.78
N ILE A 203 -6.87 -7.71 11.11
CA ILE A 203 -5.66 -7.43 10.33
C ILE A 203 -4.40 -7.57 11.19
N GLN A 204 -4.39 -7.05 12.42
CA GLN A 204 -3.24 -7.10 13.33
C GLN A 204 -2.84 -8.52 13.78
N LYS A 205 -3.70 -9.53 13.59
CA LYS A 205 -3.33 -10.94 13.85
C LYS A 205 -2.40 -11.51 12.79
N TYR A 206 -2.44 -10.95 11.56
CA TYR A 206 -1.76 -11.48 10.38
C TYR A 206 -0.70 -10.53 9.83
N HIS A 207 -0.85 -9.22 10.05
CA HIS A 207 -0.04 -8.21 9.40
C HIS A 207 0.49 -7.18 10.41
N ARG A 208 1.78 -6.89 10.31
CA ARG A 208 2.46 -5.90 11.16
C ARG A 208 2.19 -4.48 10.68
N TYR A 209 2.17 -4.27 9.36
CA TYR A 209 2.03 -2.96 8.72
C TYR A 209 0.65 -2.86 8.05
N CYS A 210 -0.14 -1.85 8.46
CA CYS A 210 -1.45 -1.62 7.86
C CYS A 210 -1.51 -0.22 7.27
N PHE A 211 -1.78 -0.13 5.98
CA PHE A 211 -1.75 1.10 5.19
C PHE A 211 -3.18 1.59 4.92
N ALA A 212 -3.50 2.78 5.44
CA ALA A 212 -4.80 3.43 5.28
C ALA A 212 -4.79 4.41 4.09
N PRO A 213 -5.91 4.57 3.37
CA PRO A 213 -6.04 5.49 2.24
C PRO A 213 -6.26 6.94 2.71
N CYS A 214 -5.34 7.45 3.52
CA CYS A 214 -5.35 8.82 4.03
C CYS A 214 -3.99 9.44 3.82
N ALA A 215 -3.92 10.59 3.14
CA ALA A 215 -2.64 11.26 2.93
C ALA A 215 -2.01 11.74 4.26
N GLY A 216 -0.71 11.45 4.42
CA GLY A 216 0.06 11.85 5.58
C GLY A 216 1.53 11.44 5.48
N ALA A 217 2.40 12.22 6.10
CA ALA A 217 3.78 11.81 6.32
C ALA A 217 3.85 10.85 7.52
N ILE A 218 4.86 10.00 7.54
CA ILE A 218 5.10 9.03 8.60
C ILE A 218 6.15 9.58 9.56
N HIS A 219 5.79 9.61 10.84
CA HIS A 219 6.65 9.96 11.96
C HIS A 219 6.62 8.77 12.94
N PRO A 220 7.66 7.96 13.03
CA PRO A 220 7.67 6.72 13.82
C PRO A 220 7.37 6.93 15.31
N ASP A 221 7.65 8.12 15.83
CA ASP A 221 7.31 8.55 17.19
C ASP A 221 5.82 8.84 17.43
N ARG A 222 5.03 8.94 16.37
CA ARG A 222 3.60 9.32 16.41
C ARG A 222 2.67 8.29 15.79
N GLU A 223 3.15 7.55 14.81
CA GLU A 223 2.40 6.53 14.10
C GLU A 223 2.78 5.12 14.57
N HIS A 224 1.75 4.29 14.80
CA HIS A 224 1.94 2.86 15.02
C HIS A 224 2.02 2.14 13.67
N PRO A 225 2.87 1.10 13.50
CA PRO A 225 2.98 0.35 12.25
C PRO A 225 1.65 -0.19 11.71
N SER A 226 0.71 -0.51 12.58
CA SER A 226 -0.63 -0.98 12.17
C SER A 226 -1.59 0.13 11.69
N LEU A 227 -1.13 1.38 11.57
CA LEU A 227 -1.92 2.48 11.02
C LEU A 227 -1.01 3.51 10.35
N LEU A 228 -0.68 3.26 9.10
CA LEU A 228 0.21 4.07 8.27
C LEU A 228 -0.57 4.81 7.19
N TRP A 229 -0.12 6.02 6.86
CA TRP A 229 -0.76 6.91 5.90
C TRP A 229 -0.13 6.78 4.53
N ARG A 230 -0.94 6.90 3.46
CA ARG A 230 -0.45 6.88 2.08
C ARG A 230 -0.96 8.10 1.31
N ARG A 231 -0.10 8.70 0.49
CA ARG A 231 -0.49 9.69 -0.51
C ARG A 231 -0.81 8.98 -1.80
N GLU A 232 -2.00 9.18 -2.32
CA GLU A 232 -2.36 8.68 -3.64
C GLU A 232 -1.65 9.51 -4.71
N ILE A 233 -0.91 8.85 -5.58
CA ILE A 233 -0.23 9.44 -6.74
C ILE A 233 -0.35 8.46 -7.89
N GLU A 234 -1.07 8.84 -8.93
CA GLU A 234 -1.27 7.99 -10.09
C GLU A 234 -0.27 8.31 -11.20
N THR A 235 0.03 7.33 -12.04
CA THR A 235 0.96 7.48 -13.17
C THR A 235 0.51 8.57 -14.13
N ARG A 236 -0.81 8.72 -14.35
CA ARG A 236 -1.43 9.73 -15.21
C ARG A 236 -1.33 11.17 -14.68
N TYR A 237 -0.92 11.37 -13.43
CA TYR A 237 -0.83 12.72 -12.86
C TYR A 237 0.17 13.57 -13.62
N THR A 238 -0.24 14.80 -13.92
CA THR A 238 0.65 15.84 -14.46
C THR A 238 1.78 16.16 -13.47
N LYS A 239 2.82 16.82 -13.98
CA LYS A 239 3.94 17.24 -13.14
C LYS A 239 3.49 18.11 -11.95
N ALA A 240 2.53 19.00 -12.14
CA ALA A 240 2.00 19.85 -11.07
C ALA A 240 1.28 19.04 -10.00
N GLU A 241 0.46 18.06 -10.41
CA GLU A 241 -0.30 17.21 -9.50
C GLU A 241 0.61 16.33 -8.63
N TYR A 242 1.54 15.58 -9.22
CA TYR A 242 2.41 14.75 -8.38
C TYR A 242 3.35 15.58 -7.52
N GLN A 243 3.83 16.76 -8.00
CA GLN A 243 4.62 17.67 -7.17
C GLN A 243 3.81 18.22 -5.98
N PHE A 244 2.53 18.53 -6.19
CA PHE A 244 1.62 18.93 -5.12
C PHE A 244 1.49 17.80 -4.08
N CYS A 245 1.25 16.56 -4.51
CA CYS A 245 1.17 15.42 -3.60
C CYS A 245 2.48 15.20 -2.83
N TYR A 246 3.64 15.24 -3.50
CA TYR A 246 4.94 15.10 -2.85
C TYR A 246 5.28 16.26 -1.90
N SER A 247 4.75 17.47 -2.11
CA SER A 247 5.02 18.63 -1.25
C SER A 247 4.49 18.45 0.18
N GLY A 248 3.53 17.54 0.40
CA GLY A 248 2.85 17.34 1.67
C GLY A 248 1.72 18.34 1.95
N LEU A 249 1.38 19.23 1.03
CA LEU A 249 0.24 20.14 1.21
C LEU A 249 -1.08 19.37 1.26
N VAL A 250 -1.18 18.26 0.54
CA VAL A 250 -2.33 17.35 0.60
C VAL A 250 -2.57 16.81 2.01
N ASP A 251 -1.54 16.65 2.83
CA ASP A 251 -1.65 16.12 4.20
C ASP A 251 -2.47 17.02 5.11
N LEU A 252 -2.50 18.34 4.84
CA LEU A 252 -3.29 19.30 5.60
C LEU A 252 -4.79 19.03 5.46
N TRP A 253 -5.22 18.65 4.27
CA TRP A 253 -6.62 18.33 3.97
C TRP A 253 -7.09 17.07 4.71
N TRP A 254 -6.19 16.11 4.90
CA TRP A 254 -6.48 14.84 5.55
C TRP A 254 -6.30 14.87 7.09
N ARG A 255 -5.83 15.98 7.64
CA ARG A 255 -5.50 16.09 9.08
C ARG A 255 -6.65 15.66 10.00
N ASN A 256 -7.85 16.18 9.77
CA ASN A 256 -9.01 15.87 10.60
C ASN A 256 -9.46 14.41 10.45
N ARG A 257 -9.41 13.86 9.23
CA ARG A 257 -9.76 12.46 8.98
C ARG A 257 -8.78 11.51 9.66
N ARG A 258 -7.49 11.80 9.61
CA ARG A 258 -6.48 11.02 10.36
C ARG A 258 -6.70 11.07 11.86
N ALA A 259 -7.04 12.24 12.42
CA ALA A 259 -7.37 12.38 13.84
C ALA A 259 -8.58 11.52 14.20
N GLN A 260 -9.67 11.61 13.44
CA GLN A 260 -10.88 10.79 13.64
C GLN A 260 -10.59 9.29 13.58
N LEU A 261 -9.75 8.83 12.63
CA LEU A 261 -9.36 7.43 12.54
C LEU A 261 -8.53 6.99 13.76
N ARG A 262 -7.54 7.79 14.17
CA ARG A 262 -6.75 7.50 15.38
C ARG A 262 -7.65 7.36 16.60
N ASP A 263 -8.59 8.29 16.80
CA ASP A 263 -9.49 8.27 17.94
C ASP A 263 -10.42 7.04 17.89
N ARG A 264 -11.02 6.74 16.72
CA ARG A 264 -11.87 5.57 16.53
C ARG A 264 -11.13 4.27 16.88
N LEU A 265 -9.86 4.14 16.48
CA LEU A 265 -9.07 2.94 16.70
C LEU A 265 -8.44 2.89 18.10
N ARG A 266 -8.07 4.03 18.71
CA ARG A 266 -7.50 4.13 20.07
C ARG A 266 -8.53 3.86 21.18
N CYS A 267 -9.75 4.33 21.04
CA CYS A 267 -10.83 4.09 22.03
C CYS A 267 -11.08 2.61 22.30
N THR A 268 -10.54 1.72 21.45
CA THR A 268 -10.65 0.28 21.59
C THR A 268 -9.39 -0.39 22.12
N SER A 269 -8.25 0.30 22.13
CA SER A 269 -6.97 -0.22 22.64
C SER A 269 -6.75 0.06 24.14
N ALA A 270 -7.53 0.95 24.75
CA ALA A 270 -7.46 1.27 26.17
C ALA A 270 -7.81 0.12 27.12
N GLY A 271 -8.25 -1.04 26.60
CA GLY A 271 -8.54 -2.24 27.37
C GLY A 271 -7.42 -3.29 27.46
N LYS A 272 -6.31 -3.14 26.72
CA LYS A 272 -5.14 -4.05 26.80
C LYS A 272 -3.84 -3.29 26.51
N SER A 273 -3.32 -2.64 27.55
CA SER A 273 -1.94 -2.16 27.58
C SER A 273 -1.01 -3.35 27.87
N LYS A 274 0.04 -3.42 27.07
CA LYS A 274 1.26 -4.24 27.25
C LYS A 274 1.17 -5.72 26.84
N SER A 275 2.11 -6.08 25.98
CA SER A 275 2.55 -7.41 25.53
C SER A 275 1.71 -8.07 24.43
N LEU A 276 2.04 -7.79 23.19
CA LEU A 276 1.77 -8.67 22.05
C LEU A 276 2.93 -8.65 21.05
N PHE A 277 4.17 -8.67 21.59
CA PHE A 277 5.38 -9.06 20.87
C PHE A 277 6.31 -9.74 21.86
N VAL A 278 6.10 -11.03 22.10
CA VAL A 278 7.09 -11.93 22.69
C VAL A 278 7.14 -13.15 21.81
N GLU A 279 8.35 -13.35 21.24
CA GLU A 279 8.92 -14.54 20.61
C GLU A 279 8.23 -15.11 19.36
#